data_0eace801c7b5578868dfe7fad3721335
#
_entry.id   0eace801c7b5578868dfe7fad3721335
#
_cell.length_a   1.000
_cell.length_b   1.000
_cell.length_c   1.000
_cell.angle_alpha   90.00
_cell.angle_beta   90.00
_cell.angle_gamma   90.00
#
_symmetry.space_group_name_H-M   'P 1'
#
loop_
_entity.id
_entity.type
_entity.pdbx_description
1 polymer ?
#
loop_
_entity_poly.entity_id
_entity_poly.type
_entity_poly.pdbx_seq_one_letter_code
_entity_poly.pdbx_strand_id
1 'polypeptide(L)'
;MSLYLFEIVPAASDRASARALIAAVDEAASSVSAAVLESQVTSGHGRVFTVVEHDGDPDALGAAVREGLKAVETSETTGPDEVRLVGAEIEDIRGLRGSADYLVEWDIPAEIDMETYLTRKKANSPKYAQVPEVSFLRTYVREDTVKCLCFYDAPDEETVVKAREAVSTPIDRLHKLSD
;
A
#
# COMPACT_ATOMS: atom_id res chain seq x y z
N MET A 1 1.97 -17.90 -3.17
CA MET A 1 2.48 -16.85 -2.27
C MET A 1 1.45 -15.75 -2.15
N SER A 2 1.09 -15.38 -0.93
CA SER A 2 0.11 -14.34 -0.68
C SER A 2 0.78 -13.05 -0.22
N LEU A 3 0.11 -11.92 -0.47
CA LEU A 3 0.53 -10.61 -0.01
C LEU A 3 -0.43 -10.10 1.06
N TYR A 4 0.13 -9.48 2.09
CA TYR A 4 -0.64 -8.95 3.21
C TYR A 4 -0.27 -7.52 3.50
N LEU A 5 -1.29 -6.67 3.65
CA LEU A 5 -1.14 -5.26 3.97
C LEU A 5 -1.25 -5.04 5.47
N PHE A 6 -0.33 -4.28 6.02
CA PHE A 6 -0.44 -3.68 7.35
C PHE A 6 -0.44 -2.17 7.21
N GLU A 7 -1.32 -1.51 7.94
CA GLU A 7 -1.34 -0.07 8.07
C GLU A 7 -1.08 0.26 9.53
N ILE A 8 -0.05 1.03 9.79
CA ILE A 8 0.45 1.26 11.13
C ILE A 8 0.66 2.75 11.35
N VAL A 9 0.12 3.26 12.46
CA VAL A 9 0.30 4.65 12.87
C VAL A 9 1.28 4.68 14.04
N PRO A 10 2.49 5.24 13.85
CA PRO A 10 3.42 5.39 14.98
C PRO A 10 2.86 6.38 16.00
N ALA A 11 3.21 6.21 17.27
CA ALA A 11 2.77 7.12 18.33
C ALA A 11 3.35 8.53 18.16
N ALA A 12 4.55 8.64 17.59
CA ALA A 12 5.20 9.90 17.26
C ALA A 12 5.39 10.01 15.74
N SER A 13 4.99 11.14 15.17
CA SER A 13 5.06 11.39 13.73
C SER A 13 6.43 11.97 13.35
N ASP A 14 7.47 11.15 13.44
CA ASP A 14 8.83 11.52 13.08
C ASP A 14 9.55 10.38 12.33
N ARG A 15 10.64 10.73 11.67
CA ARG A 15 11.42 9.79 10.85
C ARG A 15 11.99 8.63 11.67
N ALA A 16 12.46 8.91 12.87
CA ALA A 16 13.06 7.87 13.74
C ALA A 16 12.03 6.83 14.15
N SER A 17 10.82 7.27 14.51
CA SER A 17 9.71 6.37 14.87
C SER A 17 9.27 5.52 13.68
N ALA A 18 9.15 6.11 12.49
CA ALA A 18 8.81 5.38 11.28
C ALA A 18 9.86 4.33 10.92
N ARG A 19 11.15 4.68 11.01
CA ARG A 19 12.25 3.74 10.74
C ARG A 19 12.29 2.59 11.75
N ALA A 20 12.09 2.88 13.04
CA ALA A 20 12.05 1.86 14.06
C ALA A 20 10.89 0.89 13.85
N LEU A 21 9.74 1.41 13.44
CA LEU A 21 8.56 0.61 13.13
C LEU A 21 8.82 -0.31 11.93
N ILE A 22 9.37 0.22 10.85
CA ILE A 22 9.70 -0.57 9.65
C ILE A 22 10.68 -1.69 9.99
N ALA A 23 11.72 -1.39 10.76
CA ALA A 23 12.70 -2.39 11.19
C ALA A 23 12.06 -3.49 12.05
N ALA A 24 11.14 -3.12 12.96
CA ALA A 24 10.44 -4.08 13.79
C ALA A 24 9.53 -5.02 12.97
N VAL A 25 8.84 -4.49 11.96
CA VAL A 25 8.01 -5.29 11.06
C VAL A 25 8.87 -6.25 10.22
N ASP A 26 9.99 -5.76 9.71
CA ASP A 26 10.91 -6.58 8.91
C ASP A 26 11.45 -7.76 9.71
N GLU A 27 11.90 -7.51 10.94
CA GLU A 27 12.39 -8.56 11.85
C GLU A 27 11.27 -9.55 12.20
N ALA A 28 10.07 -9.04 12.52
CA ALA A 28 8.92 -9.88 12.88
C ALA A 28 8.52 -10.78 11.70
N ALA A 29 8.46 -10.23 10.48
CA ALA A 29 8.15 -11.00 9.28
C ALA A 29 9.17 -12.12 9.06
N SER A 30 10.46 -11.80 9.19
CA SER A 30 11.53 -12.78 9.05
C SER A 30 11.41 -13.93 10.05
N SER A 31 10.93 -13.66 11.26
CA SER A 31 10.79 -14.68 12.31
C SER A 31 9.76 -15.78 11.97
N VAL A 32 8.85 -15.50 11.06
CA VAL A 32 7.84 -16.46 10.56
C VAL A 32 8.05 -16.82 9.09
N SER A 33 9.26 -16.63 8.59
CA SER A 33 9.64 -16.91 7.19
C SER A 33 8.83 -16.11 6.16
N ALA A 34 8.39 -14.92 6.54
CA ALA A 34 7.79 -13.94 5.65
C ALA A 34 8.84 -12.89 5.25
N ALA A 35 8.55 -12.10 4.25
CA ALA A 35 9.44 -11.05 3.78
C ALA A 35 8.65 -9.78 3.45
N VAL A 36 9.14 -8.63 3.89
CA VAL A 36 8.57 -7.35 3.51
C VAL A 36 8.87 -7.08 2.04
N LEU A 37 7.83 -6.86 1.25
CA LEU A 37 7.95 -6.51 -0.17
C LEU A 37 8.25 -5.01 -0.32
N GLU A 38 7.50 -4.17 0.37
CA GLU A 38 7.72 -2.73 0.41
C GLU A 38 7.09 -2.09 1.64
N SER A 39 7.65 -0.97 2.05
CA SER A 39 7.07 -0.10 3.08
C SER A 39 7.05 1.32 2.56
N GLN A 40 5.92 2.01 2.70
CA GLN A 40 5.74 3.39 2.30
C GLN A 40 5.34 4.22 3.50
N VAL A 41 5.98 5.37 3.65
CA VAL A 41 5.73 6.29 4.76
C VAL A 41 5.12 7.57 4.21
N THR A 42 4.03 8.04 4.80
CA THR A 42 3.43 9.31 4.38
C THR A 42 4.35 10.48 4.75
N SER A 43 4.30 11.54 3.95
CA SER A 43 4.97 12.80 4.25
C SER A 43 4.49 13.28 5.62
N GLY A 44 5.41 13.64 6.51
CA GLY A 44 5.08 13.93 7.91
C GLY A 44 5.16 12.72 8.84
N HIS A 45 5.42 11.53 8.30
CA HIS A 45 5.68 10.29 9.07
C HIS A 45 4.52 9.85 9.96
N GLY A 46 3.27 10.19 9.58
CA GLY A 46 2.08 9.88 10.37
C GLY A 46 1.48 8.49 10.14
N ARG A 47 1.86 7.80 9.05
CA ARG A 47 1.33 6.48 8.73
C ARG A 47 2.31 5.69 7.88
N VAL A 48 2.39 4.40 8.14
CA VAL A 48 3.22 3.46 7.38
C VAL A 48 2.33 2.39 6.76
N PHE A 49 2.49 2.18 5.46
CA PHE A 49 1.83 1.10 4.72
C PHE A 49 2.91 0.06 4.38
N THR A 50 2.74 -1.17 4.85
CA THR A 50 3.70 -2.24 4.61
C THR A 50 3.02 -3.43 3.96
N VAL A 51 3.60 -3.94 2.88
CA VAL A 51 3.13 -5.15 2.20
C VAL A 51 4.14 -6.26 2.43
N VAL A 52 3.65 -7.40 2.91
CA VAL A 52 4.47 -8.56 3.31
C VAL A 52 4.09 -9.77 2.45
N GLU A 53 5.10 -10.47 1.94
CA GLU A 53 4.93 -11.77 1.26
C GLU A 53 4.97 -12.89 2.30
N HIS A 54 4.00 -13.79 2.27
CA HIS A 54 3.95 -14.92 3.20
C HIS A 54 3.20 -16.10 2.59
N ASP A 55 3.74 -17.30 2.79
CA ASP A 55 3.11 -18.55 2.33
C ASP A 55 2.38 -19.29 3.45
N GLY A 56 2.57 -18.87 4.69
CA GLY A 56 2.02 -19.53 5.86
C GLY A 56 0.71 -18.92 6.37
N ASP A 57 0.40 -19.22 7.62
CA ASP A 57 -0.81 -18.75 8.29
C ASP A 57 -0.77 -17.23 8.52
N PRO A 58 -1.75 -16.48 7.98
CA PRO A 58 -1.82 -15.03 8.21
C PRO A 58 -2.00 -14.67 9.69
N ASP A 59 -2.64 -15.51 10.50
CA ASP A 59 -2.78 -15.26 11.94
C ASP A 59 -1.43 -15.31 12.65
N ALA A 60 -0.55 -16.22 12.24
CA ALA A 60 0.82 -16.28 12.77
C ALA A 60 1.62 -15.06 12.37
N LEU A 61 1.48 -14.59 11.13
CA LEU A 61 2.10 -13.36 10.67
C LEU A 61 1.61 -12.16 11.47
N GLY A 62 0.31 -12.02 11.65
CA GLY A 62 -0.29 -10.93 12.43
C GLY A 62 0.19 -10.91 13.86
N ALA A 63 0.23 -12.08 14.50
CA ALA A 63 0.72 -12.21 15.87
C ALA A 63 2.20 -11.82 16.00
N ALA A 64 3.04 -12.25 15.07
CA ALA A 64 4.47 -11.92 15.07
C ALA A 64 4.69 -10.40 14.90
N VAL A 65 3.96 -9.77 13.96
CA VAL A 65 4.06 -8.33 13.74
C VAL A 65 3.63 -7.54 14.97
N ARG A 66 2.50 -7.89 15.58
CA ARG A 66 2.03 -7.22 16.80
C ARG A 66 2.98 -7.39 17.98
N GLU A 67 3.57 -8.56 18.13
CA GLU A 67 4.57 -8.80 19.17
C GLU A 67 5.83 -7.96 18.93
N GLY A 68 6.30 -7.91 17.67
CA GLY A 68 7.46 -7.08 17.31
C GLY A 68 7.21 -5.60 17.53
N LEU A 69 5.98 -5.13 17.30
CA LEU A 69 5.61 -3.73 17.47
C LEU A 69 5.49 -3.30 18.94
N LYS A 70 5.50 -4.23 19.90
CA LYS A 70 5.52 -3.86 21.33
C LYS A 70 6.81 -3.13 21.73
N ALA A 71 7.89 -3.33 20.98
CA ALA A 71 9.17 -2.66 21.22
C ALA A 71 9.18 -1.22 20.70
N VAL A 72 8.20 -0.84 19.90
CA VAL A 72 8.01 0.51 19.36
C VAL A 72 6.60 0.97 19.71
N GLU A 73 6.43 2.27 19.94
CA GLU A 73 5.12 2.79 20.29
C GLU A 73 4.30 3.04 19.04
N THR A 74 3.08 2.46 18.98
CA THR A 74 2.13 2.66 17.88
C THR A 74 0.77 3.06 18.43
N SER A 75 0.07 3.94 17.70
CA SER A 75 -1.31 4.34 18.06
C SER A 75 -2.34 3.41 17.47
N GLU A 76 -2.05 2.84 16.30
CA GLU A 76 -2.98 1.98 15.58
C GLU A 76 -2.20 0.99 14.72
N THR A 77 -2.70 -0.24 14.65
CA THR A 77 -2.17 -1.28 13.76
C THR A 77 -3.34 -2.06 13.17
N THR A 78 -3.47 -2.06 11.86
CA THR A 78 -4.46 -2.86 11.14
C THR A 78 -3.75 -3.87 10.24
N GLY A 79 -4.41 -4.99 9.97
CA GLY A 79 -3.87 -6.09 9.17
C GLY A 79 -3.58 -7.32 10.03
N PRO A 80 -3.14 -8.42 9.42
CA PRO A 80 -2.85 -8.57 7.99
C PRO A 80 -4.13 -8.63 7.15
N ASP A 81 -4.19 -7.82 6.10
CA ASP A 81 -5.28 -7.86 5.14
C ASP A 81 -4.74 -8.39 3.81
N GLU A 82 -5.25 -9.53 3.35
CA GLU A 82 -4.78 -10.10 2.09
C GLU A 82 -5.09 -9.17 0.93
N VAL A 83 -4.07 -8.91 0.10
CA VAL A 83 -4.18 -8.01 -1.05
C VAL A 83 -3.68 -8.69 -2.32
N ARG A 84 -4.17 -8.18 -3.46
CA ARG A 84 -3.74 -8.60 -4.78
C ARG A 84 -3.00 -7.46 -5.45
N LEU A 85 -1.82 -7.76 -6.01
CA LEU A 85 -1.05 -6.80 -6.79
C LEU A 85 -1.62 -6.75 -8.21
N VAL A 86 -1.89 -5.55 -8.71
CA VAL A 86 -2.41 -5.31 -10.06
C VAL A 86 -1.58 -4.21 -10.73
N GLY A 87 -1.25 -4.41 -11.99
CA GLY A 87 -0.55 -3.42 -12.80
C GLY A 87 0.96 -3.45 -12.72
N ALA A 88 1.54 -4.38 -11.97
CA ALA A 88 2.98 -4.58 -11.88
C ALA A 88 3.26 -6.04 -11.47
N GLU A 89 4.50 -6.46 -11.64
CA GLU A 89 4.96 -7.77 -11.17
C GLU A 89 5.75 -7.60 -9.86
N ILE A 90 5.73 -8.64 -9.02
CA ILE A 90 6.43 -8.60 -7.71
C ILE A 90 7.92 -8.32 -7.90
N GLU A 91 8.52 -8.91 -8.93
CA GLU A 91 9.95 -8.73 -9.25
C GLU A 91 10.30 -7.27 -9.51
N ASP A 92 9.41 -6.53 -10.17
CA ASP A 92 9.62 -5.10 -10.45
C ASP A 92 9.70 -4.30 -9.15
N ILE A 93 8.84 -4.63 -8.18
CA ILE A 93 8.80 -3.93 -6.89
C ILE A 93 10.05 -4.24 -6.07
N ARG A 94 10.49 -5.50 -6.06
CA ARG A 94 11.72 -5.90 -5.38
C ARG A 94 12.93 -5.14 -5.93
N GLY A 95 13.00 -4.97 -7.28
CA GLY A 95 14.09 -4.27 -7.95
C GLY A 95 14.12 -2.78 -7.66
N LEU A 96 12.96 -2.14 -7.57
CA LEU A 96 12.82 -0.70 -7.37
C LEU A 96 12.79 -0.28 -5.89
N ARG A 97 12.76 -1.22 -4.98
CA ARG A 97 12.56 -0.98 -3.54
C ARG A 97 11.33 -0.14 -3.22
N GLY A 98 10.32 -0.20 -4.11
CA GLY A 98 9.02 0.41 -3.89
C GLY A 98 8.97 1.93 -3.85
N SER A 99 9.84 2.66 -4.57
CA SER A 99 9.72 4.11 -4.60
C SER A 99 8.43 4.56 -5.28
N ALA A 100 7.78 5.60 -4.74
CA ALA A 100 6.58 6.23 -5.29
C ALA A 100 6.44 7.62 -4.67
N ASP A 101 5.81 8.55 -5.41
CA ASP A 101 5.59 9.92 -4.93
C ASP A 101 4.28 10.06 -4.17
N TYR A 102 3.22 9.35 -4.59
CA TYR A 102 1.87 9.48 -4.05
C TYR A 102 1.19 8.13 -3.90
N LEU A 103 0.33 8.05 -2.88
CA LEU A 103 -0.54 6.91 -2.64
C LEU A 103 -1.98 7.41 -2.54
N VAL A 104 -2.88 6.80 -3.32
CA VAL A 104 -4.31 7.09 -3.28
C VAL A 104 -5.04 5.90 -2.70
N GLU A 105 -5.88 6.13 -1.70
CA GLU A 105 -6.80 5.12 -1.16
C GLU A 105 -8.20 5.36 -1.73
N TRP A 106 -8.81 4.33 -2.22
CA TRP A 106 -10.21 4.31 -2.63
C TRP A 106 -10.96 3.25 -1.83
N ASP A 107 -11.99 3.68 -1.12
CA ASP A 107 -12.91 2.79 -0.42
C ASP A 107 -13.91 2.29 -1.45
N ILE A 108 -13.80 1.01 -1.81
CA ILE A 108 -14.56 0.44 -2.91
C ILE A 108 -16.01 0.22 -2.48
N PRO A 109 -17.01 0.72 -3.25
CA PRO A 109 -18.42 0.47 -2.93
C PRO A 109 -18.74 -1.02 -2.82
N ALA A 110 -19.63 -1.38 -1.89
CA ALA A 110 -19.98 -2.78 -1.59
C ALA A 110 -20.55 -3.55 -2.79
N GLU A 111 -21.16 -2.85 -3.74
CA GLU A 111 -21.73 -3.44 -4.96
C GLU A 111 -20.68 -3.81 -6.03
N ILE A 112 -19.44 -3.38 -5.85
CA ILE A 112 -18.35 -3.71 -6.78
C ILE A 112 -17.57 -4.91 -6.23
N ASP A 113 -17.66 -6.05 -6.94
CA ASP A 113 -16.88 -7.23 -6.59
C ASP A 113 -15.51 -7.21 -7.29
N MET A 114 -14.68 -8.20 -7.02
CA MET A 114 -13.33 -8.27 -7.59
C MET A 114 -13.35 -8.32 -9.12
N GLU A 115 -14.23 -9.11 -9.71
CA GLU A 115 -14.33 -9.23 -11.18
C GLU A 115 -14.71 -7.90 -11.81
N THR A 116 -15.71 -7.22 -11.25
CA THR A 116 -16.14 -5.90 -11.72
C THR A 116 -15.02 -4.87 -11.55
N TYR A 117 -14.34 -4.88 -10.41
CA TYR A 117 -13.21 -4.00 -10.14
C TYR A 117 -12.10 -4.16 -11.19
N LEU A 118 -11.66 -5.40 -11.43
CA LEU A 118 -10.58 -5.68 -12.39
C LEU A 118 -10.99 -5.32 -13.82
N THR A 119 -12.21 -5.62 -14.21
CA THR A 119 -12.75 -5.27 -15.53
C THR A 119 -12.76 -3.76 -15.74
N ARG A 120 -13.25 -3.01 -14.75
CA ARG A 120 -13.29 -1.54 -14.77
C ARG A 120 -11.87 -0.96 -14.83
N LYS A 121 -10.96 -1.48 -14.05
CA LYS A 121 -9.57 -1.03 -14.03
C LYS A 121 -8.89 -1.25 -15.40
N LYS A 122 -9.08 -2.41 -15.98
CA LYS A 122 -8.54 -2.73 -17.30
C LYS A 122 -9.12 -1.81 -18.40
N ALA A 123 -10.41 -1.52 -18.34
CA ALA A 123 -11.08 -0.64 -19.31
C ALA A 123 -10.61 0.81 -19.19
N ASN A 124 -10.35 1.29 -17.97
CA ASN A 124 -10.01 2.70 -17.72
C ASN A 124 -8.51 3.00 -17.73
N SER A 125 -7.64 2.02 -17.45
CA SER A 125 -6.18 2.23 -17.38
C SER A 125 -5.57 2.93 -18.60
N PRO A 126 -5.99 2.65 -19.85
CA PRO A 126 -5.45 3.37 -21.00
C PRO A 126 -5.69 4.89 -20.96
N LYS A 127 -6.68 5.35 -20.18
CA LYS A 127 -7.01 6.77 -20.06
C LYS A 127 -5.96 7.56 -19.27
N TYR A 128 -5.04 6.90 -18.57
CA TYR A 128 -3.90 7.58 -17.95
C TYR A 128 -3.04 8.32 -18.99
N ALA A 129 -3.06 7.89 -20.24
CA ALA A 129 -2.36 8.58 -21.32
C ALA A 129 -2.83 10.03 -21.52
N GLN A 130 -4.02 10.39 -21.04
CA GLN A 130 -4.54 11.76 -21.08
C GLN A 130 -3.82 12.69 -20.09
N VAL A 131 -3.07 12.14 -19.14
CA VAL A 131 -2.30 12.89 -18.15
C VAL A 131 -0.86 12.35 -18.15
N PRO A 132 -0.07 12.70 -19.17
CA PRO A 132 1.26 12.10 -19.36
C PRO A 132 2.28 12.43 -18.27
N GLU A 133 2.02 13.45 -17.45
CA GLU A 133 2.89 13.81 -16.32
C GLU A 133 2.81 12.83 -15.17
N VAL A 134 1.78 11.97 -15.15
CA VAL A 134 1.57 10.97 -14.10
C VAL A 134 1.97 9.60 -14.64
N SER A 135 2.71 8.85 -13.83
CA SER A 135 2.97 7.44 -14.06
C SER A 135 2.21 6.63 -13.02
N PHE A 136 1.29 5.79 -13.48
CA PHE A 136 0.68 4.78 -12.62
C PHE A 136 1.68 3.65 -12.42
N LEU A 137 1.98 3.32 -11.17
CA LEU A 137 3.01 2.33 -10.83
C LEU A 137 2.43 0.97 -10.52
N ARG A 138 1.47 0.90 -9.62
CA ARG A 138 0.87 -0.36 -9.15
C ARG A 138 -0.33 -0.10 -8.26
N THR A 139 -1.13 -1.14 -8.07
CA THR A 139 -2.25 -1.14 -7.13
C THR A 139 -2.20 -2.40 -6.28
N TYR A 140 -2.51 -2.25 -5.00
CA TYR A 140 -2.88 -3.36 -4.14
C TYR A 140 -4.37 -3.25 -3.85
N VAL A 141 -5.15 -4.24 -4.24
CA VAL A 141 -6.58 -4.30 -3.91
C VAL A 141 -6.79 -5.40 -2.88
N ARG A 142 -7.52 -5.11 -1.82
CA ARG A 142 -7.85 -6.11 -0.82
C ARG A 142 -8.69 -7.22 -1.45
N GLU A 143 -8.41 -8.47 -1.10
CA GLU A 143 -9.16 -9.61 -1.65
C GLU A 143 -10.65 -9.55 -1.29
N ASP A 144 -11.01 -8.88 -0.17
CA ASP A 144 -12.41 -8.64 0.22
C ASP A 144 -13.05 -7.44 -0.50
N THR A 145 -12.31 -6.76 -1.37
CA THR A 145 -12.75 -5.59 -2.13
C THR A 145 -13.23 -4.40 -1.28
N VAL A 146 -12.76 -4.29 -0.05
CA VAL A 146 -13.09 -3.16 0.81
C VAL A 146 -12.40 -1.89 0.37
N LYS A 147 -11.14 -1.99 -0.05
CA LYS A 147 -10.40 -0.84 -0.58
C LYS A 147 -9.21 -1.24 -1.45
N CYS A 148 -8.69 -0.25 -2.18
CA CYS A 148 -7.44 -0.41 -2.90
C CYS A 148 -6.51 0.77 -2.63
N LEU A 149 -5.20 0.50 -2.80
CA LEU A 149 -4.12 1.48 -2.70
C LEU A 149 -3.46 1.59 -4.06
N CYS A 150 -3.47 2.78 -4.65
CA CYS A 150 -2.86 3.03 -5.96
C CYS A 150 -1.65 3.94 -5.78
N PHE A 151 -0.53 3.56 -6.39
CA PHE A 151 0.74 4.28 -6.28
C PHE A 151 1.06 5.00 -7.59
N TYR A 152 1.53 6.25 -7.47
CA TYR A 152 1.83 7.11 -8.60
C TYR A 152 3.15 7.85 -8.43
N ASP A 153 3.83 8.10 -9.55
CA ASP A 153 4.84 9.14 -9.65
C ASP A 153 4.20 10.33 -10.36
N ALA A 154 4.31 11.51 -9.78
CA ALA A 154 3.70 12.72 -10.30
C ALA A 154 4.41 13.96 -9.76
N PRO A 155 4.38 15.11 -10.47
CA PRO A 155 5.01 16.33 -9.99
C PRO A 155 4.29 16.97 -8.80
N ASP A 156 2.95 16.77 -8.68
CA ASP A 156 2.15 17.36 -7.61
C ASP A 156 0.82 16.62 -7.43
N GLU A 157 0.09 16.97 -6.36
CA GLU A 157 -1.21 16.37 -6.05
C GLU A 157 -2.27 16.67 -7.10
N GLU A 158 -2.26 17.88 -7.64
CA GLU A 158 -3.23 18.31 -8.66
C GLU A 158 -3.18 17.38 -9.88
N THR A 159 -1.97 17.00 -10.29
CA THR A 159 -1.78 16.09 -11.42
C THR A 159 -2.31 14.70 -11.11
N VAL A 160 -2.15 14.21 -9.88
CA VAL A 160 -2.74 12.94 -9.45
C VAL A 160 -4.27 13.00 -9.49
N VAL A 161 -4.86 14.10 -9.04
CA VAL A 161 -6.31 14.31 -9.09
C VAL A 161 -6.80 14.26 -10.54
N LYS A 162 -6.12 14.92 -11.46
CA LYS A 162 -6.44 14.89 -12.89
C LYS A 162 -6.39 13.47 -13.47
N ALA A 163 -5.37 12.71 -13.09
CA ALA A 163 -5.23 11.32 -13.53
C ALA A 163 -6.39 10.44 -13.03
N ARG A 164 -6.80 10.61 -11.77
CA ARG A 164 -7.93 9.87 -11.20
C ARG A 164 -9.25 10.24 -11.88
N GLU A 165 -9.44 11.49 -12.24
CA GLU A 165 -10.60 11.93 -13.02
C GLU A 165 -10.60 11.30 -14.40
N ALA A 166 -9.44 11.26 -15.07
CA ALA A 166 -9.31 10.66 -16.40
C ALA A 166 -9.70 9.19 -16.41
N VAL A 167 -9.37 8.44 -15.37
CA VAL A 167 -9.72 7.02 -15.25
C VAL A 167 -11.02 6.79 -14.48
N SER A 168 -11.77 7.84 -14.20
CA SER A 168 -13.10 7.79 -13.56
C SER A 168 -13.10 7.05 -12.23
N THR A 169 -12.07 7.26 -11.40
CA THR A 169 -11.93 6.58 -10.12
C THR A 169 -11.79 7.60 -8.99
N PRO A 170 -12.61 7.48 -7.93
CA PRO A 170 -12.60 8.41 -6.80
C PRO A 170 -11.30 8.39 -5.99
N ILE A 171 -11.11 9.45 -5.22
CA ILE A 171 -10.07 9.56 -4.20
C ILE A 171 -10.78 9.71 -2.86
N ASP A 172 -10.55 8.78 -1.94
CA ASP A 172 -11.02 8.95 -0.55
C ASP A 172 -9.94 9.56 0.32
N ARG A 173 -8.68 9.16 0.10
CA ARG A 173 -7.52 9.74 0.79
C ARG A 173 -6.34 9.80 -0.18
N LEU A 174 -5.65 10.93 -0.19
CA LEU A 174 -4.44 11.14 -1.00
C LEU A 174 -3.28 11.43 -0.06
N HIS A 175 -2.22 10.65 -0.18
CA HIS A 175 -1.02 10.82 0.64
C HIS A 175 0.19 11.11 -0.24
N LYS A 176 0.90 12.20 0.08
CA LYS A 176 2.26 12.37 -0.43
C LYS A 176 3.16 11.45 0.39
N LEU A 177 4.05 10.76 -0.29
CA LEU A 177 4.96 9.81 0.36
C LEU A 177 6.30 10.47 0.69
N SER A 178 6.92 10.01 1.77
CA SER A 178 8.24 10.44 2.20
C SER A 178 9.33 9.73 1.39
N ASP A 179 10.47 10.39 1.28
CA ASP A 179 11.67 9.80 0.66
C ASP A 179 12.22 8.60 1.47
#